data_8daeda550cfc8cff4765e0fcd6a4e8ed
#
_entry.id   8daeda550cfc8cff4765e0fcd6a4e8ed
#
_cell.length_a   1.000
_cell.length_b   1.000
_cell.length_c   1.000
_cell.angle_alpha   90.00
_cell.angle_beta   90.00
_cell.angle_gamma   90.00
#
_symmetry.space_group_name_H-M   'P 1'
#
loop_
_entity.id
_entity.type
_entity.pdbx_description
1 polymer ?
#
loop_
_entity_poly.entity_id
_entity_poly.type
_entity_poly.pdbx_seq_one_letter_code
_entity_poly.pdbx_strand_id
1 'polypeptide(L)'
;MVDEVLAKRITLTPGGRELVMTMRAHGAYTCLISGGFTFFTRAVAKMIGFDENRANELMVEDGKLTGEVAEPVLGRAAKLATLVELLESFDLDDIDTLVVGDGANDLDMIGHAGLGVAYHAKPAVAAGAKVRIDHGDLTALLYAQGYRREEFAGG
;
A
#
# COMPACT_ATOMS: atom_id res chain seq x y z
N MET A 1 -6.54 -6.25 24.60
CA MET A 1 -5.81 -4.97 24.91
C MET A 1 -5.14 -4.38 23.67
N VAL A 2 -4.37 -5.18 22.92
CA VAL A 2 -3.68 -4.72 21.70
C VAL A 2 -4.65 -4.38 20.58
N ASP A 3 -5.66 -5.21 20.34
CA ASP A 3 -6.70 -4.96 19.32
C ASP A 3 -7.53 -3.70 19.61
N GLU A 4 -7.74 -3.39 20.87
CA GLU A 4 -8.48 -2.19 21.31
C GLU A 4 -7.69 -0.89 21.07
N VAL A 5 -6.37 -0.94 21.27
CA VAL A 5 -5.47 0.20 21.01
C VAL A 5 -5.38 0.47 19.52
N LEU A 6 -5.31 -0.59 18.71
CA LEU A 6 -5.29 -0.50 17.25
C LEU A 6 -6.60 0.10 16.73
N ALA A 7 -7.73 -0.41 17.16
CA ALA A 7 -9.05 0.08 16.72
C ALA A 7 -9.32 1.55 17.09
N LYS A 8 -8.75 2.03 18.20
CA LYS A 8 -8.96 3.41 18.69
C LYS A 8 -7.96 4.43 18.15
N ARG A 9 -6.81 3.99 17.64
CA ARG A 9 -5.70 4.89 17.24
C ARG A 9 -5.38 4.88 15.76
N ILE A 10 -5.88 3.92 14.98
CA ILE A 10 -5.67 3.87 13.55
C ILE A 10 -6.79 4.61 12.84
N THR A 11 -6.41 5.65 12.10
CA THR A 11 -7.30 6.33 11.17
C THR A 11 -6.92 5.90 9.76
N LEU A 12 -7.87 5.31 9.03
CA LEU A 12 -7.65 4.94 7.65
C LEU A 12 -7.59 6.17 6.75
N THR A 13 -6.71 6.15 5.76
CA THR A 13 -6.64 7.18 4.73
C THR A 13 -7.98 7.23 3.96
N PRO A 14 -8.61 8.40 3.84
CA PRO A 14 -9.88 8.55 3.14
C PRO A 14 -9.82 8.01 1.71
N GLY A 15 -10.82 7.24 1.34
CA GLY A 15 -10.92 6.61 0.03
C GLY A 15 -10.10 5.32 -0.15
N GLY A 16 -9.27 4.95 0.82
CA GLY A 16 -8.44 3.75 0.73
C GLY A 16 -9.23 2.46 0.63
N ARG A 17 -10.27 2.34 1.44
CA ARG A 17 -11.16 1.17 1.41
C ARG A 17 -11.93 1.08 0.08
N GLU A 18 -12.49 2.17 -0.39
CA GLU A 18 -13.19 2.24 -1.67
C GLU A 18 -12.28 1.87 -2.84
N LEU A 19 -11.06 2.41 -2.87
CA LEU A 19 -10.07 2.10 -3.89
C LEU A 19 -9.77 0.59 -3.93
N VAL A 20 -9.37 0.02 -2.82
CA VAL A 20 -8.96 -1.38 -2.74
C VAL A 20 -10.12 -2.34 -3.02
N MET A 21 -11.27 -2.12 -2.40
CA MET A 21 -12.43 -2.99 -2.56
C MET A 21 -13.00 -2.94 -3.99
N THR A 22 -13.01 -1.77 -4.62
CA THR A 22 -13.47 -1.61 -6.01
C THR A 22 -12.52 -2.33 -6.97
N MET A 23 -11.21 -2.15 -6.81
CA MET A 23 -10.23 -2.82 -7.65
C MET A 23 -10.27 -4.35 -7.48
N ARG A 24 -10.42 -4.84 -6.25
CA ARG A 24 -10.60 -6.27 -5.99
C ARG A 24 -11.87 -6.84 -6.62
N ALA A 25 -12.97 -6.12 -6.54
CA ALA A 25 -14.23 -6.52 -7.18
C ALA A 25 -14.10 -6.67 -8.70
N HIS A 26 -13.13 -5.99 -9.31
CA HIS A 26 -12.82 -6.07 -10.74
C HIS A 26 -11.59 -6.94 -11.06
N GLY A 27 -11.18 -7.79 -10.13
CA GLY A 27 -10.17 -8.83 -10.34
C GLY A 27 -8.73 -8.42 -10.05
N ALA A 28 -8.49 -7.22 -9.51
CA ALA A 28 -7.15 -6.80 -9.11
C ALA A 28 -6.66 -7.53 -7.85
N TYR A 29 -5.39 -7.89 -7.82
CA TYR A 29 -4.70 -8.33 -6.62
C TYR A 29 -4.14 -7.11 -5.88
N THR A 30 -4.37 -7.03 -4.58
CA THR A 30 -4.01 -5.86 -3.78
C THR A 30 -3.04 -6.21 -2.66
N CYS A 31 -1.95 -5.45 -2.57
CA CYS A 31 -0.89 -5.65 -1.58
C CYS A 31 -0.57 -4.34 -0.85
N LEU A 32 -0.58 -4.39 0.49
CA LEU A 32 -0.11 -3.30 1.34
C LEU A 32 1.36 -3.54 1.67
N ILE A 33 2.23 -2.59 1.29
CA ILE A 33 3.66 -2.65 1.56
C ILE A 33 4.06 -1.48 2.44
N SER A 34 4.69 -1.75 3.57
CA SER A 34 5.05 -0.72 4.54
C SER A 34 6.44 -0.97 5.14
N GLY A 35 7.19 0.11 5.36
CA GLY A 35 8.39 0.09 6.20
C GLY A 35 8.10 0.01 7.70
N GLY A 36 6.83 0.05 8.10
CA GLY A 36 6.39 -0.19 9.48
C GLY A 36 6.41 -1.68 9.85
N PHE A 37 5.61 -2.07 10.82
CA PHE A 37 5.61 -3.44 11.36
C PHE A 37 4.33 -4.20 11.02
N THR A 38 4.47 -5.52 10.82
CA THR A 38 3.37 -6.44 10.46
C THR A 38 2.22 -6.39 11.44
N PHE A 39 2.50 -6.11 12.70
CA PHE A 39 1.49 -5.93 13.72
C PHE A 39 0.43 -4.88 13.33
N PHE A 40 0.87 -3.74 12.80
CA PHE A 40 -0.03 -2.67 12.34
C PHE A 40 -0.59 -2.96 10.95
N THR A 41 0.24 -3.44 10.03
CA THR A 41 -0.19 -3.64 8.64
C THR A 41 -1.21 -4.75 8.48
N ARG A 42 -1.15 -5.80 9.30
CA ARG A 42 -2.18 -6.86 9.33
C ARG A 42 -3.55 -6.30 9.70
N ALA A 43 -3.61 -5.44 10.71
CA ALA A 43 -4.86 -4.81 11.14
C ALA A 43 -5.40 -3.88 10.05
N VAL A 44 -4.57 -3.01 9.49
CA VAL A 44 -4.94 -2.09 8.41
C VAL A 44 -5.37 -2.84 7.15
N ALA A 45 -4.62 -3.86 6.75
CA ALA A 45 -4.95 -4.69 5.59
C ALA A 45 -6.33 -5.36 5.73
N LYS A 46 -6.64 -5.86 6.91
CA LYS A 46 -7.95 -6.45 7.21
C LYS A 46 -9.07 -5.40 7.18
N MET A 47 -8.85 -4.22 7.75
CA MET A 47 -9.84 -3.15 7.79
C MET A 47 -10.15 -2.59 6.39
N ILE A 48 -9.14 -2.47 5.53
CA ILE A 48 -9.27 -1.97 4.16
C ILE A 48 -9.75 -3.07 3.21
N GLY A 49 -9.28 -4.30 3.39
CA GLY A 49 -9.62 -5.44 2.54
C GLY A 49 -8.55 -5.83 1.55
N PHE A 50 -7.27 -5.58 1.85
CA PHE A 50 -6.15 -6.05 1.04
C PHE A 50 -6.05 -7.58 0.98
N ASP A 51 -5.58 -8.12 -0.14
CA ASP A 51 -5.29 -9.55 -0.29
C ASP A 51 -4.04 -9.95 0.50
N GLU A 52 -3.04 -9.09 0.55
CA GLU A 52 -1.74 -9.34 1.16
C GLU A 52 -1.21 -8.09 1.86
N ASN A 53 -0.38 -8.29 2.87
CA ASN A 53 0.43 -7.21 3.43
C ASN A 53 1.86 -7.68 3.65
N ARG A 54 2.82 -6.77 3.44
CA ARG A 54 4.25 -6.99 3.69
C ARG A 54 4.81 -5.81 4.48
N ALA A 55 5.50 -6.11 5.55
CA ALA A 55 6.12 -5.14 6.43
C ALA A 55 7.28 -5.78 7.21
N ASN A 56 7.96 -5.00 8.02
CA ASN A 56 8.98 -5.53 8.91
C ASN A 56 8.35 -6.32 10.07
N GLU A 57 9.01 -7.39 10.49
CA GLU A 57 8.63 -8.17 11.66
C GLU A 57 9.48 -7.81 12.86
N LEU A 58 8.84 -7.52 13.99
CA LEU A 58 9.52 -7.43 15.26
C LEU A 58 9.78 -8.84 15.81
N MET A 59 11.01 -9.08 16.22
CA MET A 59 11.36 -10.37 16.83
C MET A 59 10.80 -10.48 18.24
N VAL A 60 10.30 -11.67 18.55
CA VAL A 60 9.72 -12.00 19.86
C VAL A 60 10.48 -13.19 20.42
N GLU A 61 10.97 -13.07 21.63
CA GLU A 61 11.61 -14.13 22.39
C GLU A 61 10.93 -14.26 23.77
N ASP A 62 10.57 -15.47 24.15
CA ASP A 62 9.83 -15.76 25.39
C ASP A 62 8.57 -14.88 25.61
N GLY A 63 7.86 -14.57 24.53
CA GLY A 63 6.65 -13.75 24.55
C GLY A 63 6.89 -12.24 24.73
N LYS A 64 8.14 -11.79 24.65
CA LYS A 64 8.52 -10.38 24.77
C LYS A 64 9.22 -9.89 23.51
N LEU A 65 8.96 -8.64 23.14
CA LEU A 65 9.68 -7.99 22.05
C LEU A 65 11.16 -7.83 22.42
N THR A 66 12.07 -8.28 21.54
CA THR A 66 13.51 -8.14 21.73
C THR A 66 14.02 -6.74 21.38
N GLY A 67 13.23 -5.97 20.62
CA GLY A 67 13.64 -4.70 20.06
C GLY A 67 14.38 -4.83 18.73
N GLU A 68 14.57 -6.06 18.25
CA GLU A 68 15.22 -6.35 16.98
C GLU A 68 14.16 -6.57 15.87
N VAL A 69 14.55 -6.28 14.64
CA VAL A 69 13.73 -6.46 13.46
C VAL A 69 14.27 -7.66 12.68
N ALA A 70 13.36 -8.55 12.27
CA ALA A 70 13.73 -9.69 11.45
C ALA A 70 14.29 -9.22 10.09
N GLU A 71 15.36 -9.85 9.64
CA GLU A 71 15.94 -9.58 8.33
C GLU A 71 15.31 -10.48 7.25
N PRO A 72 15.26 -10.01 5.99
CA PRO A 72 15.73 -8.69 5.50
C PRO A 72 14.78 -7.55 5.88
N VAL A 73 15.35 -6.38 6.23
CA VAL A 73 14.56 -5.18 6.52
C VAL A 73 13.88 -4.68 5.25
N LEU A 74 12.58 -4.41 5.33
CA LEU A 74 11.78 -3.94 4.21
C LEU A 74 11.96 -2.42 4.05
N GLY A 75 12.81 -2.02 3.11
CA GLY A 75 13.08 -0.65 2.73
C GLY A 75 12.80 -0.39 1.25
N ARG A 76 13.42 0.66 0.68
CA ARG A 76 13.22 1.08 -0.72
C ARG A 76 13.46 -0.05 -1.74
N ALA A 77 14.58 -0.74 -1.64
CA ALA A 77 14.93 -1.86 -2.54
C ALA A 77 13.97 -3.04 -2.38
N ALA A 78 13.56 -3.36 -1.16
CA ALA A 78 12.63 -4.44 -0.89
C ALA A 78 11.21 -4.15 -1.40
N LYS A 79 10.78 -2.89 -1.39
CA LYS A 79 9.50 -2.49 -1.98
C LYS A 79 9.48 -2.72 -3.49
N LEU A 80 10.51 -2.31 -4.19
CA LEU A 80 10.66 -2.59 -5.63
C LEU A 80 10.72 -4.08 -5.91
N ALA A 81 11.52 -4.82 -5.14
CA ALA A 81 11.63 -6.27 -5.29
C ALA A 81 10.28 -6.98 -5.09
N THR A 82 9.47 -6.52 -4.15
CA THR A 82 8.10 -7.03 -3.95
C THR A 82 7.22 -6.81 -5.18
N LEU A 83 7.27 -5.62 -5.78
CA LEU A 83 6.51 -5.34 -7.01
C LEU A 83 6.92 -6.27 -8.13
N VAL A 84 8.22 -6.43 -8.36
CA VAL A 84 8.76 -7.33 -9.41
C VAL A 84 8.35 -8.78 -9.16
N GLU A 85 8.46 -9.26 -7.92
CA GLU A 85 8.04 -10.61 -7.53
C GLU A 85 6.55 -10.86 -7.81
N LEU A 86 5.70 -9.89 -7.48
CA LEU A 86 4.26 -10.00 -7.74
C LEU A 86 3.94 -10.00 -9.23
N LEU A 87 4.63 -9.17 -10.01
CA LEU A 87 4.49 -9.17 -11.47
C LEU A 87 4.83 -10.54 -12.07
N GLU A 88 5.96 -11.12 -11.67
CA GLU A 88 6.37 -12.46 -12.10
C GLU A 88 5.38 -13.54 -11.67
N SER A 89 4.90 -13.47 -10.42
CA SER A 89 3.98 -14.47 -9.85
C SER A 89 2.63 -14.50 -10.56
N PHE A 90 2.15 -13.35 -11.05
CA PHE A 90 0.86 -13.22 -11.72
C PHE A 90 0.97 -13.11 -13.25
N ASP A 91 2.19 -13.24 -13.81
CA ASP A 91 2.45 -13.09 -15.25
C ASP A 91 1.91 -11.76 -15.80
N LEU A 92 2.24 -10.68 -15.11
CA LEU A 92 1.82 -9.31 -15.43
C LEU A 92 3.00 -8.46 -15.91
N ASP A 93 2.69 -7.48 -16.74
CA ASP A 93 3.64 -6.43 -17.15
C ASP A 93 3.52 -5.19 -16.26
N ASP A 94 4.52 -4.34 -16.29
CA ASP A 94 4.54 -3.08 -15.52
C ASP A 94 3.29 -2.24 -15.76
N ILE A 95 2.79 -2.19 -16.98
CA ILE A 95 1.60 -1.44 -17.37
C ILE A 95 0.33 -1.87 -16.63
N ASP A 96 0.31 -3.10 -16.14
CA ASP A 96 -0.84 -3.67 -15.40
C ASP A 96 -0.87 -3.26 -13.94
N THR A 97 0.07 -2.43 -13.51
CA THR A 97 0.25 -2.09 -12.08
C THR A 97 -0.11 -0.64 -11.75
N LEU A 98 -0.70 -0.49 -10.58
CA LEU A 98 -0.92 0.77 -9.88
C LEU A 98 -0.14 0.74 -8.56
N VAL A 99 0.72 1.71 -8.34
CA VAL A 99 1.47 1.91 -7.09
C VAL A 99 1.18 3.28 -6.53
N VAL A 100 0.89 3.34 -5.25
CA VAL A 100 0.64 4.58 -4.50
C VAL A 100 1.61 4.69 -3.34
N GLY A 101 2.27 5.82 -3.22
CA GLY A 101 3.18 6.10 -2.11
C GLY A 101 3.32 7.59 -1.82
N ASP A 102 3.91 7.92 -0.68
CA ASP A 102 4.10 9.31 -0.22
C ASP A 102 5.55 9.63 0.16
N GLY A 103 6.39 8.62 0.30
CA GLY A 103 7.74 8.74 0.81
C GLY A 103 8.84 8.48 -0.22
N ALA A 104 10.05 8.92 0.10
CA ALA A 104 11.23 8.71 -0.74
C ALA A 104 11.55 7.20 -0.94
N ASN A 105 11.20 6.36 0.02
CA ASN A 105 11.35 4.91 -0.07
C ASN A 105 10.36 4.23 -1.04
N ASP A 106 9.40 4.96 -1.56
CA ASP A 106 8.44 4.48 -2.57
C ASP A 106 8.85 4.82 -4.00
N LEU A 107 9.86 5.67 -4.19
CA LEU A 107 10.23 6.24 -5.49
C LEU A 107 10.58 5.20 -6.55
N ASP A 108 11.36 4.19 -6.21
CA ASP A 108 11.76 3.16 -7.18
C ASP A 108 10.55 2.33 -7.63
N MET A 109 9.69 1.98 -6.68
CA MET A 109 8.45 1.26 -6.95
C MET A 109 7.46 2.10 -7.76
N ILE A 110 7.29 3.38 -7.40
CA ILE A 110 6.46 4.35 -8.13
C ILE A 110 6.96 4.53 -9.58
N GLY A 111 8.27 4.66 -9.76
CA GLY A 111 8.88 4.85 -11.09
C GLY A 111 8.77 3.61 -11.98
N HIS A 112 8.74 2.41 -11.41
CA HIS A 112 8.63 1.15 -12.14
C HIS A 112 7.20 0.82 -12.58
N ALA A 113 6.20 1.22 -11.80
CA ALA A 113 4.81 0.91 -12.07
C ALA A 113 4.27 1.57 -13.35
N GLY A 114 3.30 0.91 -13.98
CA GLY A 114 2.56 1.48 -15.11
C GLY A 114 1.85 2.78 -14.73
N LEU A 115 1.18 2.79 -13.59
CA LEU A 115 0.60 3.98 -12.97
C LEU A 115 1.21 4.19 -11.58
N GLY A 116 2.30 4.95 -11.51
CA GLY A 116 2.93 5.35 -10.27
C GLY A 116 2.37 6.67 -9.75
N VAL A 117 1.84 6.67 -8.54
CA VAL A 117 1.13 7.78 -7.93
C VAL A 117 1.83 8.27 -6.66
N ALA A 118 2.12 9.57 -6.61
CA ALA A 118 2.51 10.26 -5.39
C ALA A 118 1.26 10.85 -4.72
N TYR A 119 0.96 10.36 -3.52
CA TYR A 119 -0.23 10.76 -2.76
C TYR A 119 0.17 11.62 -1.55
N HIS A 120 -0.27 12.89 -1.54
CA HIS A 120 0.07 13.88 -0.51
C HIS A 120 1.58 13.86 -0.17
N ALA A 121 2.40 13.72 -1.22
CA ALA A 121 3.84 13.55 -1.10
C ALA A 121 4.59 14.88 -1.07
N LYS A 122 5.82 14.82 -0.57
CA LYS A 122 6.75 15.96 -0.67
C LYS A 122 7.10 16.23 -2.14
N PRO A 123 7.46 17.49 -2.52
CA PRO A 123 7.74 17.84 -3.90
C PRO A 123 8.75 16.95 -4.62
N ALA A 124 9.80 16.50 -3.92
CA ALA A 124 10.81 15.61 -4.49
C ALA A 124 10.24 14.24 -4.89
N VAL A 125 9.30 13.71 -4.12
CA VAL A 125 8.60 12.44 -4.42
C VAL A 125 7.59 12.65 -5.53
N ALA A 126 6.82 13.73 -5.46
CA ALA A 126 5.82 14.08 -6.48
C ALA A 126 6.45 14.26 -7.88
N ALA A 127 7.66 14.80 -7.96
CA ALA A 127 8.37 14.99 -9.21
C ALA A 127 8.77 13.66 -9.91
N GLY A 128 8.93 12.59 -9.14
CA GLY A 128 9.27 11.23 -9.65
C GLY A 128 8.07 10.38 -10.07
N ALA A 129 6.85 10.85 -9.86
CA ALA A 129 5.63 10.10 -10.15
C ALA A 129 4.96 10.56 -11.44
N LYS A 130 4.30 9.63 -12.15
CA LYS A 130 3.49 9.96 -13.33
C LYS A 130 2.20 10.69 -12.98
N VAL A 131 1.64 10.39 -11.84
CA VAL A 131 0.42 11.02 -11.30
C VAL A 131 0.69 11.49 -9.88
N ARG A 132 0.14 12.65 -9.54
CA ARG A 132 0.21 13.17 -8.18
C ARG A 132 -1.17 13.56 -7.70
N ILE A 133 -1.44 13.28 -6.44
CA ILE A 133 -2.64 13.73 -5.74
C ILE A 133 -2.18 14.55 -4.55
N ASP A 134 -2.31 15.86 -4.66
CA ASP A 134 -1.93 16.80 -3.60
C ASP A 134 -3.12 17.17 -2.70
N HIS A 135 -4.33 17.05 -3.24
CA HIS A 135 -5.59 17.36 -2.59
C HIS A 135 -6.62 16.27 -2.87
N GLY A 136 -7.60 16.12 -1.99
CA GLY A 136 -8.59 15.08 -2.12
C GLY A 136 -8.16 13.74 -1.51
N ASP A 137 -8.86 12.70 -1.84
CA ASP A 137 -8.65 11.36 -1.30
C ASP A 137 -8.28 10.31 -2.37
N LEU A 138 -8.11 9.06 -1.94
CA LEU A 138 -7.72 7.96 -2.82
C LEU A 138 -8.80 7.55 -3.83
N THR A 139 -10.05 7.98 -3.68
CA THR A 139 -11.10 7.73 -4.69
C THR A 139 -10.79 8.42 -6.02
N ALA A 140 -9.96 9.48 -6.01
CA ALA A 140 -9.47 10.09 -7.23
C ALA A 140 -8.80 9.10 -8.17
N LEU A 141 -8.17 8.05 -7.64
CA LEU A 141 -7.54 6.99 -8.44
C LEU A 141 -8.55 6.05 -9.09
N LEU A 142 -9.75 5.93 -8.56
CA LEU A 142 -10.83 5.20 -9.22
C LEU A 142 -11.34 5.98 -10.43
N TYR A 143 -11.56 7.27 -10.30
CA TYR A 143 -11.92 8.13 -11.44
C TYR A 143 -10.83 8.15 -12.52
N ALA A 144 -9.57 8.21 -12.12
CA ALA A 144 -8.43 8.17 -13.04
C ALA A 144 -8.35 6.86 -13.85
N GLN A 145 -8.87 5.76 -13.31
CA GLN A 145 -8.97 4.47 -14.00
C GLN A 145 -10.27 4.30 -14.82
N GLY A 146 -11.15 5.31 -14.81
CA GLY A 146 -12.41 5.29 -15.55
C GLY A 146 -13.60 4.71 -14.79
N TYR A 147 -13.48 4.38 -13.51
CA TYR A 147 -14.62 3.96 -12.69
C TYR A 147 -15.55 5.12 -12.42
N ARG A 148 -16.84 4.85 -12.44
CA ARG A 148 -17.88 5.78 -12.02
C ARG A 148 -18.22 5.57 -10.54
N ARG A 149 -18.76 6.59 -9.90
CA ARG A 149 -19.09 6.53 -8.47
C ARG A 149 -20.03 5.36 -8.12
N GLU A 150 -20.94 5.02 -9.02
CA GLU A 150 -21.89 3.91 -8.84
C GLU A 150 -21.19 2.54 -8.83
N GLU A 151 -19.96 2.47 -9.33
CA GLU A 151 -19.16 1.24 -9.39
C GLU A 151 -18.28 1.07 -8.14
N PHE A 152 -18.25 2.04 -7.23
CA PHE A 152 -17.42 1.96 -6.03
C PHE A 152 -17.98 0.95 -5.03
N ALA A 153 -17.06 0.15 -4.45
CA ALA A 153 -17.33 -0.78 -3.37
C ALA A 153 -16.68 -0.29 -2.07
N GLY A 154 -17.10 -0.86 -0.92
CA GLY A 154 -16.46 -0.61 0.37
C GLY A 154 -16.77 0.71 1.05
N GLY A 155 -17.62 1.53 0.44
CA GLY A 155 -18.10 2.80 0.99
C GLY A 155 -19.29 2.65 1.93
#